data_4f5f05f80ea85e9970c29c3aaf03dd76
#
_entry.id   4f5f05f80ea85e9970c29c3aaf03dd76
#
_cell.length_a   1.000
_cell.length_b   1.000
_cell.length_c   1.000
_cell.angle_alpha   90.00
_cell.angle_beta   90.00
_cell.angle_gamma   90.00
#
_symmetry.space_group_name_H-M   'P 1'
#
loop_
_entity.id
_entity.type
_entity.pdbx_description
1 polymer ?
#
loop_
_entity_poly.entity_id
_entity_poly.type
_entity_poly.pdbx_seq_one_letter_code
_entity_poly.pdbx_strand_id
1 'polypeptide(L)'
;MPETPLWIWDEKSKRYRDTASGRYVGVETMNTLRVEYVTKQKDIYASYAAKYRTGTIDLPALEAKMKQMLKDTYIDMYAMGAGGRNNMTQSDWGKIGAMLKEQYGMNGYMRGFMEAIARGELSEAQIAARMNMYINSANEALWKGYAKDLPLKLPAYPGDGSTVCLTACQCSWDIRKVENGYDCYWRLGRAEHCPDCLGRSLNWAPYQIRVGGG
;
A
#
# COMPACT_ATOMS: atom_id res chain seq x y z
N MET A 1 -16.45 9.61 15.83
CA MET A 1 -17.29 10.02 14.69
C MET A 1 -16.90 9.13 13.52
N PRO A 2 -17.82 8.64 12.66
CA PRO A 2 -17.43 7.93 11.47
C PRO A 2 -16.58 8.88 10.61
N GLU A 3 -15.36 8.46 10.28
CA GLU A 3 -14.48 9.24 9.40
C GLU A 3 -15.18 9.40 8.05
N THR A 4 -15.28 10.63 7.56
CA THR A 4 -15.78 10.90 6.21
C THR A 4 -14.88 10.18 5.22
N PRO A 5 -15.41 9.36 4.31
CA PRO A 5 -14.57 8.68 3.33
C PRO A 5 -13.81 9.72 2.50
N LEU A 6 -12.54 9.45 2.20
CA LEU A 6 -11.72 10.34 1.37
C LEU A 6 -12.34 10.52 -0.01
N TRP A 7 -12.91 9.47 -0.56
CA TRP A 7 -13.53 9.44 -1.87
C TRP A 7 -14.89 8.74 -1.82
N ILE A 8 -15.81 9.22 -2.66
CA ILE A 8 -17.14 8.63 -2.86
C ILE A 8 -17.23 8.11 -4.29
N TRP A 9 -17.76 6.90 -4.46
CA TRP A 9 -18.08 6.35 -5.77
C TRP A 9 -19.28 7.09 -6.38
N ASP A 10 -19.09 7.62 -7.59
CA ASP A 10 -20.16 8.24 -8.38
C ASP A 10 -20.66 7.22 -9.42
N GLU A 11 -21.84 6.65 -9.16
CA GLU A 11 -22.46 5.64 -10.02
C GLU A 11 -22.71 6.13 -11.45
N LYS A 12 -23.00 7.41 -11.62
CA LYS A 12 -23.31 8.00 -12.94
C LYS A 12 -22.06 8.09 -13.81
N SER A 13 -20.96 8.56 -13.26
CA SER A 13 -19.70 8.73 -14.01
C SER A 13 -18.78 7.51 -13.92
N LYS A 14 -19.11 6.54 -13.05
CA LYS A 14 -18.25 5.37 -12.75
C LYS A 14 -16.82 5.78 -12.36
N ARG A 15 -16.72 6.81 -11.51
CA ARG A 15 -15.46 7.36 -11.00
C ARG A 15 -15.59 7.70 -9.53
N TYR A 16 -14.47 7.69 -8.82
CA TYR A 16 -14.41 8.25 -7.49
C TYR A 16 -14.36 9.78 -7.52
N ARG A 17 -15.04 10.41 -6.56
CA ARG A 17 -14.95 11.84 -6.28
C ARG A 17 -14.29 12.05 -4.92
N ASP A 18 -13.37 12.98 -4.87
CA ASP A 18 -12.80 13.47 -3.62
C ASP A 18 -13.87 14.21 -2.82
N THR A 19 -14.05 13.85 -1.55
CA THR A 19 -15.14 14.39 -0.70
C THR A 19 -14.92 15.84 -0.31
N ALA A 20 -13.66 16.28 -0.24
CA ALA A 20 -13.32 17.64 0.13
C ALA A 20 -13.45 18.61 -1.04
N SER A 21 -12.99 18.23 -2.22
CA SER A 21 -12.97 19.10 -3.40
C SER A 21 -14.11 18.86 -4.40
N GLY A 22 -14.82 17.73 -4.29
CA GLY A 22 -15.85 17.29 -5.24
C GLY A 22 -15.32 16.91 -6.64
N ARG A 23 -13.99 16.91 -6.82
CA ARG A 23 -13.34 16.59 -8.11
C ARG A 23 -13.20 15.08 -8.29
N TYR A 24 -13.10 14.64 -9.54
CA TYR A 24 -12.79 13.24 -9.82
C TYR A 24 -11.38 12.88 -9.39
N VAL A 25 -11.26 11.74 -8.71
CA VAL A 25 -9.97 11.19 -8.26
C VAL A 25 -9.33 10.43 -9.39
N GLY A 26 -8.17 10.89 -9.83
CA GLY A 26 -7.32 10.20 -10.79
C GLY A 26 -6.15 9.46 -10.10
N VAL A 27 -5.46 8.63 -10.88
CA VAL A 27 -4.28 7.89 -10.41
C VAL A 27 -3.19 8.84 -9.88
N GLU A 28 -3.03 10.00 -10.48
CA GLU A 28 -2.06 11.01 -10.03
C GLU A 28 -2.41 11.55 -8.64
N THR A 29 -3.69 11.84 -8.40
CA THR A 29 -4.18 12.28 -7.08
C THR A 29 -3.92 11.20 -6.03
N MET A 30 -4.23 9.93 -6.33
CA MET A 30 -3.94 8.82 -5.44
C MET A 30 -2.45 8.70 -5.13
N ASN A 31 -1.59 8.83 -6.12
CA ASN A 31 -0.14 8.79 -5.92
C ASN A 31 0.37 9.92 -5.02
N THR A 32 -0.15 11.14 -5.17
CA THR A 32 0.19 12.27 -4.32
C THR A 32 -0.20 12.00 -2.87
N LEU A 33 -1.46 11.64 -2.63
CA LEU A 33 -1.96 11.31 -1.29
C LEU A 33 -1.19 10.14 -0.66
N ARG A 34 -0.85 9.12 -1.44
CA ARG A 34 -0.03 8.00 -0.99
C ARG A 34 1.34 8.47 -0.51
N VAL A 35 2.04 9.30 -1.29
CA VAL A 35 3.37 9.79 -0.94
C VAL A 35 3.32 10.61 0.35
N GLU A 36 2.36 11.52 0.46
CA GLU A 36 2.16 12.34 1.67
C GLU A 36 1.88 11.47 2.90
N TYR A 37 0.97 10.50 2.77
CA TYR A 37 0.63 9.58 3.85
C TYR A 37 1.83 8.74 4.29
N VAL A 38 2.55 8.12 3.34
CA VAL A 38 3.73 7.30 3.62
C VAL A 38 4.83 8.13 4.29
N THR A 39 5.06 9.36 3.83
CA THR A 39 6.04 10.26 4.46
C THR A 39 5.68 10.54 5.91
N LYS A 40 4.43 10.90 6.18
CA LYS A 40 3.93 11.12 7.54
C LYS A 40 4.10 9.88 8.43
N GLN A 41 3.79 8.69 7.91
CA GLN A 41 3.98 7.45 8.68
C GLN A 41 5.46 7.19 8.99
N LYS A 42 6.38 7.45 8.06
CA LYS A 42 7.84 7.32 8.30
C LYS A 42 8.32 8.21 9.44
N ASP A 43 7.84 9.44 9.53
CA ASP A 43 8.18 10.37 10.61
C ASP A 43 7.70 9.85 11.97
N ILE A 44 6.48 9.30 12.01
CA ILE A 44 5.93 8.70 13.23
C ILE A 44 6.76 7.47 13.65
N TYR A 45 7.12 6.59 12.73
CA TYR A 45 7.99 5.44 13.02
C TYR A 45 9.35 5.88 13.53
N ALA A 46 9.97 6.89 12.91
CA ALA A 46 11.24 7.44 13.34
C ALA A 46 11.16 7.97 14.79
N SER A 47 10.03 8.59 15.17
CA SER A 47 9.82 9.06 16.54
C SER A 47 9.78 7.91 17.56
N TYR A 48 9.16 6.77 17.22
CA TYR A 48 9.15 5.59 18.10
C TYR A 48 10.52 4.91 18.18
N ALA A 49 11.26 4.85 17.08
CA ALA A 49 12.65 4.38 17.10
C ALA A 49 13.53 5.25 18.03
N ALA A 50 13.37 6.58 17.98
CA ALA A 50 14.06 7.50 18.86
C ALA A 50 13.68 7.29 20.34
N LYS A 51 12.39 7.10 20.66
CA LYS A 51 11.93 6.79 22.03
C LYS A 51 12.51 5.48 22.56
N TYR A 52 12.60 4.46 21.74
CA TYR A 52 13.24 3.20 22.11
C TYR A 52 14.74 3.41 22.41
N ARG A 53 15.44 4.11 21.54
CA ARG A 53 16.88 4.39 21.70
C ARG A 53 17.19 5.19 22.97
N THR A 54 16.34 6.14 23.34
CA THR A 54 16.48 6.93 24.59
C THR A 54 16.00 6.19 25.83
N GLY A 55 15.56 4.92 25.70
CA GLY A 55 15.01 4.16 26.82
C GLY A 55 13.63 4.65 27.32
N THR A 56 12.97 5.56 26.57
CA THR A 56 11.64 6.08 26.91
C THR A 56 10.57 4.99 26.78
N ILE A 57 10.76 4.05 25.86
CA ILE A 57 9.94 2.84 25.70
C ILE A 57 10.85 1.62 25.63
N ASP A 58 10.37 0.46 26.07
CA ASP A 58 11.06 -0.82 25.95
C ASP A 58 10.78 -1.51 24.60
N LEU A 59 11.44 -2.63 24.36
CA LEU A 59 11.27 -3.39 23.12
C LEU A 59 9.85 -3.94 22.90
N PRO A 60 9.16 -4.51 23.92
CA PRO A 60 7.77 -4.91 23.80
C PRO A 60 6.83 -3.77 23.43
N ALA A 61 7.02 -2.58 24.01
CA ALA A 61 6.25 -1.40 23.68
C ALA A 61 6.53 -0.92 22.25
N LEU A 62 7.79 -0.94 21.79
CA LEU A 62 8.14 -0.66 20.39
C LEU A 62 7.43 -1.62 19.44
N GLU A 63 7.51 -2.93 19.72
CA GLU A 63 6.86 -3.97 18.89
C GLU A 63 5.35 -3.77 18.81
N ALA A 64 4.69 -3.53 19.94
CA ALA A 64 3.26 -3.28 19.99
C ALA A 64 2.87 -2.05 19.17
N LYS A 65 3.63 -0.95 19.25
CA LYS A 65 3.42 0.26 18.46
C LYS A 65 3.62 0.02 16.98
N MET A 66 4.67 -0.71 16.60
CA MET A 66 4.91 -1.04 15.20
C MET A 66 3.79 -1.90 14.62
N LYS A 67 3.31 -2.92 15.33
CA LYS A 67 2.19 -3.75 14.89
C LYS A 67 0.91 -2.91 14.68
N GLN A 68 0.60 -2.04 15.64
CA GLN A 68 -0.59 -1.19 15.54
C GLN A 68 -0.48 -0.24 14.33
N MET A 69 0.64 0.46 14.22
CA MET A 69 0.84 1.40 13.11
C MET A 69 0.84 0.71 11.75
N LEU A 70 1.46 -0.47 11.64
CA LEU A 70 1.46 -1.24 10.41
C LEU A 70 0.03 -1.64 10.04
N LYS A 71 -0.75 -2.12 11.01
CA LYS A 71 -2.17 -2.44 10.82
C LYS A 71 -2.96 -1.23 10.29
N ASP A 72 -2.80 -0.08 10.94
CA ASP A 72 -3.50 1.14 10.54
C ASP A 72 -3.07 1.59 9.13
N THR A 73 -1.77 1.52 8.84
CA THR A 73 -1.22 1.88 7.53
C THR A 73 -1.80 0.99 6.42
N TYR A 74 -1.87 -0.33 6.62
CA TYR A 74 -2.45 -1.24 5.63
C TYR A 74 -3.95 -1.00 5.41
N ILE A 75 -4.69 -0.76 6.50
CA ILE A 75 -6.12 -0.44 6.41
C ILE A 75 -6.34 0.87 5.66
N ASP A 76 -5.60 1.92 6.02
CA ASP A 76 -5.77 3.24 5.40
C ASP A 76 -5.33 3.24 3.93
N MET A 77 -4.24 2.56 3.60
CA MET A 77 -3.78 2.43 2.21
C MET A 77 -4.77 1.64 1.37
N TYR A 78 -5.30 0.52 1.88
CA TYR A 78 -6.33 -0.24 1.17
C TYR A 78 -7.61 0.57 1.00
N ALA A 79 -8.07 1.24 2.06
CA ALA A 79 -9.24 2.12 2.02
C ALA A 79 -9.04 3.27 1.03
N MET A 80 -7.85 3.86 0.97
CA MET A 80 -7.50 4.90 -0.03
C MET A 80 -7.68 4.36 -1.46
N GLY A 81 -7.18 3.16 -1.75
CA GLY A 81 -7.37 2.51 -3.05
C GLY A 81 -8.84 2.19 -3.33
N ALA A 82 -9.58 1.73 -2.34
CA ALA A 82 -11.00 1.38 -2.44
C ALA A 82 -11.93 2.61 -2.51
N GLY A 83 -11.41 3.82 -2.33
CA GLY A 83 -12.20 5.06 -2.30
C GLY A 83 -12.91 5.32 -0.97
N GLY A 84 -12.38 4.76 0.12
CA GLY A 84 -12.87 4.93 1.47
C GLY A 84 -13.28 3.62 2.16
N ARG A 85 -13.26 3.62 3.50
CA ARG A 85 -13.62 2.43 4.30
C ARG A 85 -15.05 1.95 4.05
N ASN A 86 -15.98 2.86 3.71
CA ASN A 86 -17.37 2.53 3.41
C ASN A 86 -17.54 1.71 2.12
N ASN A 87 -16.54 1.70 1.26
CA ASN A 87 -16.52 0.91 0.02
C ASN A 87 -15.88 -0.47 0.21
N MET A 88 -15.40 -0.77 1.41
CA MET A 88 -14.77 -2.05 1.73
C MET A 88 -15.81 -3.08 2.16
N THR A 89 -15.64 -4.29 1.65
CA THR A 89 -16.46 -5.46 1.99
C THR A 89 -15.79 -6.32 3.06
N GLN A 90 -16.52 -7.28 3.63
CA GLN A 90 -15.94 -8.27 4.56
C GLN A 90 -14.77 -9.04 3.92
N SER A 91 -14.85 -9.34 2.61
CA SER A 91 -13.74 -9.97 1.87
C SER A 91 -12.49 -9.09 1.84
N ASP A 92 -12.64 -7.78 1.73
CA ASP A 92 -11.51 -6.84 1.71
C ASP A 92 -10.79 -6.79 3.06
N TRP A 93 -11.54 -6.81 4.16
CA TRP A 93 -10.97 -6.96 5.51
C TRP A 93 -10.19 -8.27 5.67
N GLY A 94 -10.69 -9.37 5.09
CA GLY A 94 -9.98 -10.65 5.03
C GLY A 94 -8.66 -10.57 4.26
N LYS A 95 -8.64 -9.88 3.11
CA LYS A 95 -7.41 -9.65 2.32
C LYS A 95 -6.36 -8.84 3.10
N ILE A 96 -6.78 -7.78 3.79
CA ILE A 96 -5.90 -6.99 4.66
C ILE A 96 -5.33 -7.86 5.77
N GLY A 97 -6.18 -8.65 6.44
CA GLY A 97 -5.75 -9.59 7.48
C GLY A 97 -4.71 -10.59 6.99
N ALA A 98 -4.87 -11.12 5.77
CA ALA A 98 -3.88 -12.01 5.16
C ALA A 98 -2.53 -11.32 4.93
N MET A 99 -2.51 -10.11 4.36
CA MET A 99 -1.29 -9.32 4.18
C MET A 99 -0.59 -9.02 5.52
N LEU A 100 -1.34 -8.64 6.54
CA LEU A 100 -0.80 -8.36 7.87
C LEU A 100 -0.23 -9.61 8.55
N LYS A 101 -0.82 -10.78 8.31
CA LYS A 101 -0.30 -12.06 8.82
C LYS A 101 1.09 -12.36 8.29
N GLU A 102 1.39 -12.01 7.04
CA GLU A 102 2.74 -12.12 6.46
C GLU A 102 3.73 -11.17 7.14
N GLN A 103 3.29 -10.00 7.57
CA GLN A 103 4.16 -8.99 8.18
C GLN A 103 4.49 -9.32 9.65
N TYR A 104 3.51 -9.62 10.48
CA TYR A 104 3.69 -9.81 11.91
C TYR A 104 2.97 -11.03 12.52
N GLY A 105 2.52 -11.97 11.70
CA GLY A 105 2.04 -13.28 12.17
C GLY A 105 3.15 -14.09 12.83
N MET A 106 2.83 -15.30 13.28
CA MET A 106 3.75 -16.16 14.03
C MET A 106 5.09 -16.41 13.30
N ASN A 107 5.07 -16.48 11.96
CA ASN A 107 6.24 -16.60 11.09
C ASN A 107 6.47 -15.33 10.25
N GLY A 108 5.96 -14.17 10.71
CA GLY A 108 6.04 -12.93 9.97
C GLY A 108 7.44 -12.28 10.07
N TYR A 109 7.72 -11.41 9.11
CA TYR A 109 9.03 -10.73 9.00
C TYR A 109 9.41 -9.90 10.22
N MET A 110 8.41 -9.34 10.94
CA MET A 110 8.66 -8.48 12.10
C MET A 110 9.30 -9.22 13.27
N ARG A 111 9.03 -10.51 13.45
CA ARG A 111 9.62 -11.31 14.54
C ARG A 111 11.15 -11.31 14.47
N GLY A 112 11.72 -11.70 13.34
CA GLY A 112 13.19 -11.71 13.16
C GLY A 112 13.82 -10.32 13.29
N PHE A 113 13.07 -9.26 12.92
CA PHE A 113 13.50 -7.89 13.12
C PHE A 113 13.59 -7.51 14.60
N MET A 114 12.55 -7.84 15.39
CA MET A 114 12.55 -7.58 16.85
C MET A 114 13.64 -8.38 17.56
N GLU A 115 13.84 -9.65 17.19
CA GLU A 115 14.91 -10.49 17.72
C GLU A 115 16.30 -9.91 17.41
N ALA A 116 16.53 -9.40 16.19
CA ALA A 116 17.80 -8.78 15.83
C ALA A 116 18.06 -7.46 16.58
N ILE A 117 17.00 -6.67 16.85
CA ILE A 117 17.10 -5.49 17.74
C ILE A 117 17.47 -5.93 19.16
N ALA A 118 16.80 -6.94 19.71
CA ALA A 118 17.04 -7.46 21.06
C ALA A 118 18.49 -7.93 21.25
N ARG A 119 19.09 -8.52 20.22
CA ARG A 119 20.50 -8.98 20.23
C ARG A 119 21.51 -7.88 19.94
N GLY A 120 21.06 -6.65 19.66
CA GLY A 120 21.95 -5.53 19.31
C GLY A 120 22.69 -5.70 17.96
N GLU A 121 22.15 -6.52 17.06
CA GLU A 121 22.77 -6.84 15.77
C GLU A 121 22.60 -5.75 14.71
N LEU A 122 21.74 -4.78 14.97
CA LEU A 122 21.35 -3.76 14.00
C LEU A 122 21.82 -2.37 14.45
N SER A 123 22.48 -1.67 13.54
CA SER A 123 22.74 -0.23 13.70
C SER A 123 21.42 0.57 13.61
N GLU A 124 21.46 1.81 14.11
CA GLU A 124 20.30 2.72 14.04
C GLU A 124 19.82 2.93 12.60
N ALA A 125 20.75 3.08 11.67
CA ALA A 125 20.44 3.24 10.24
C ALA A 125 19.73 2.00 9.67
N GLN A 126 20.15 0.80 10.08
CA GLN A 126 19.51 -0.46 9.66
C GLN A 126 18.12 -0.63 10.28
N ILE A 127 17.93 -0.22 11.55
CA ILE A 127 16.61 -0.20 12.19
C ILE A 127 15.68 0.75 11.41
N ALA A 128 16.11 1.99 11.16
CA ALA A 128 15.33 2.97 10.41
C ALA A 128 15.00 2.50 8.98
N ALA A 129 15.97 1.92 8.29
CA ALA A 129 15.77 1.38 6.94
C ALA A 129 14.72 0.26 6.92
N ARG A 130 14.79 -0.70 7.85
CA ARG A 130 13.82 -1.79 7.98
C ARG A 130 12.42 -1.28 8.35
N MET A 131 12.32 -0.31 9.27
CA MET A 131 11.05 0.32 9.60
C MET A 131 10.41 0.97 8.36
N ASN A 132 11.20 1.67 7.54
CA ASN A 132 10.73 2.23 6.27
C ASN A 132 10.25 1.17 5.27
N MET A 133 10.89 -0.01 5.23
CA MET A 133 10.44 -1.12 4.39
C MET A 133 9.05 -1.61 4.80
N TYR A 134 8.76 -1.72 6.11
CA TYR A 134 7.42 -2.10 6.60
C TYR A 134 6.34 -1.10 6.18
N ILE A 135 6.62 0.21 6.25
CA ILE A 135 5.66 1.22 5.79
C ILE A 135 5.46 1.13 4.28
N ASN A 136 6.55 0.99 3.54
CA ASN A 136 6.49 0.90 2.08
C ASN A 136 5.75 -0.36 1.62
N SER A 137 5.78 -1.48 2.37
CA SER A 137 5.06 -2.70 2.01
C SER A 137 3.54 -2.49 1.94
N ALA A 138 3.00 -1.49 2.64
CA ALA A 138 1.59 -1.13 2.53
C ALA A 138 1.20 -0.50 1.17
N ASN A 139 2.17 -0.15 0.31
CA ASN A 139 1.87 0.32 -1.06
C ASN A 139 1.06 -0.72 -1.85
N GLU A 140 1.37 -2.00 -1.66
CA GLU A 140 0.62 -3.11 -2.26
C GLU A 140 -0.86 -3.07 -1.86
N ALA A 141 -1.16 -2.74 -0.60
CA ALA A 141 -2.53 -2.67 -0.11
C ALA A 141 -3.35 -1.60 -0.85
N LEU A 142 -2.77 -0.44 -1.14
CA LEU A 142 -3.44 0.60 -1.94
C LEU A 142 -3.87 0.08 -3.31
N TRP A 143 -2.95 -0.56 -4.03
CA TRP A 143 -3.24 -1.03 -5.38
C TRP A 143 -4.16 -2.24 -5.39
N LYS A 144 -4.13 -3.09 -4.37
CA LYS A 144 -5.13 -4.15 -4.17
C LYS A 144 -6.52 -3.58 -3.87
N GLY A 145 -6.60 -2.52 -3.08
CA GLY A 145 -7.85 -1.78 -2.86
C GLY A 145 -8.39 -1.14 -4.14
N TYR A 146 -7.51 -0.52 -4.94
CA TYR A 146 -7.89 0.09 -6.22
C TYR A 146 -8.38 -0.93 -7.25
N ALA A 147 -7.82 -2.12 -7.25
CA ALA A 147 -8.18 -3.22 -8.15
C ALA A 147 -9.22 -4.20 -7.56
N LYS A 148 -9.82 -3.90 -6.40
CA LYS A 148 -10.66 -4.86 -5.65
C LYS A 148 -11.88 -5.39 -6.42
N ASP A 149 -12.41 -4.60 -7.34
CA ASP A 149 -13.62 -4.90 -8.11
C ASP A 149 -13.31 -5.48 -9.51
N LEU A 150 -12.05 -5.71 -9.83
CA LEU A 150 -11.67 -6.41 -11.05
C LEU A 150 -12.08 -7.89 -10.98
N PRO A 151 -12.58 -8.47 -12.09
CA PRO A 151 -12.99 -9.88 -12.14
C PRO A 151 -11.81 -10.85 -12.03
N LEU A 152 -10.60 -10.39 -12.34
CA LEU A 152 -9.35 -11.15 -12.26
C LEU A 152 -8.29 -10.37 -11.49
N LYS A 153 -7.38 -11.08 -10.82
CA LYS A 153 -6.23 -10.46 -10.17
C LYS A 153 -5.27 -9.91 -11.22
N LEU A 154 -4.69 -8.76 -10.93
CA LEU A 154 -3.55 -8.24 -11.68
C LEU A 154 -2.31 -9.14 -11.45
N PRO A 155 -1.41 -9.22 -12.44
CA PRO A 155 -0.23 -10.11 -12.35
C PRO A 155 0.79 -9.68 -11.29
N ALA A 156 0.80 -8.41 -10.91
CA ALA A 156 1.65 -7.85 -9.86
C ALA A 156 1.07 -6.53 -9.34
N TYR A 157 1.57 -6.07 -8.20
CA TYR A 157 1.18 -4.77 -7.62
C TYR A 157 2.43 -3.95 -7.29
N PRO A 158 2.42 -2.62 -7.51
CA PRO A 158 3.51 -1.77 -7.06
C PRO A 158 3.74 -1.92 -5.55
N GLY A 159 4.98 -2.26 -5.16
CA GLY A 159 5.33 -2.46 -3.76
C GLY A 159 5.12 -3.89 -3.23
N ASP A 160 4.73 -4.85 -4.06
CA ASP A 160 4.53 -6.26 -3.68
C ASP A 160 5.83 -7.08 -3.54
N GLY A 161 6.99 -6.43 -3.69
CA GLY A 161 8.29 -7.10 -3.59
C GLY A 161 8.72 -7.85 -4.85
N SER A 162 7.92 -7.90 -5.91
CA SER A 162 8.19 -8.64 -7.15
C SER A 162 9.08 -7.91 -8.16
N THR A 163 9.66 -6.78 -7.77
CA THR A 163 10.60 -5.98 -8.58
C THR A 163 11.87 -5.66 -7.80
N VAL A 164 12.94 -5.28 -8.50
CA VAL A 164 14.22 -4.88 -7.86
C VAL A 164 14.04 -3.74 -6.84
N CYS A 165 13.11 -2.82 -7.06
CA CYS A 165 12.80 -1.75 -6.10
C CYS A 165 11.97 -2.23 -4.90
N LEU A 166 11.58 -3.52 -4.86
CA LEU A 166 10.86 -4.15 -3.76
C LEU A 166 9.63 -3.31 -3.32
N THR A 167 9.52 -3.07 -2.01
CA THR A 167 8.43 -2.28 -1.42
C THR A 167 8.51 -0.79 -1.71
N ALA A 168 9.66 -0.28 -2.18
CA ALA A 168 9.88 1.13 -2.50
C ALA A 168 9.37 1.52 -3.90
N CYS A 169 8.70 0.62 -4.62
CA CYS A 169 8.16 0.87 -5.95
C CYS A 169 7.17 2.05 -5.95
N GLN A 170 7.42 3.04 -6.81
CA GLN A 170 6.57 4.23 -6.97
C GLN A 170 5.69 4.19 -8.22
N CYS A 171 5.70 3.08 -8.95
CA CYS A 171 4.81 2.86 -10.08
C CYS A 171 3.35 2.78 -9.66
N SER A 172 2.45 2.75 -10.62
CA SER A 172 1.01 2.73 -10.40
C SER A 172 0.30 1.91 -11.47
N TRP A 173 -0.90 1.45 -11.18
CA TRP A 173 -1.83 0.96 -12.17
C TRP A 173 -2.79 2.07 -12.61
N ASP A 174 -2.97 2.23 -13.93
CA ASP A 174 -4.04 3.02 -14.55
C ASP A 174 -5.04 2.02 -15.15
N ILE A 175 -6.18 1.83 -14.48
CA ILE A 175 -7.19 0.83 -14.83
C ILE A 175 -8.34 1.53 -15.52
N ARG A 176 -8.61 1.15 -16.77
CA ARG A 176 -9.66 1.73 -17.60
C ARG A 176 -10.68 0.68 -17.96
N LYS A 177 -11.94 0.94 -17.61
CA LYS A 177 -13.04 0.10 -18.06
C LYS A 177 -13.29 0.35 -19.55
N VAL A 178 -13.38 -0.74 -20.32
CA VAL A 178 -13.73 -0.76 -21.76
C VAL A 178 -14.97 -1.62 -21.95
N GLU A 179 -15.52 -1.64 -23.15
CA GLU A 179 -16.79 -2.33 -23.46
C GLU A 179 -16.80 -3.79 -22.98
N ASN A 180 -15.75 -4.54 -23.24
CA ASN A 180 -15.66 -5.96 -22.92
C ASN A 180 -14.61 -6.28 -21.84
N GLY A 181 -14.43 -5.39 -20.84
CA GLY A 181 -13.49 -5.67 -19.76
C GLY A 181 -12.72 -4.45 -19.27
N TYR A 182 -11.41 -4.63 -19.11
CA TYR A 182 -10.52 -3.60 -18.58
C TYR A 182 -9.20 -3.60 -19.34
N ASP A 183 -8.69 -2.40 -19.62
CA ASP A 183 -7.33 -2.14 -20.08
C ASP A 183 -6.53 -1.54 -18.93
N CYS A 184 -5.51 -2.27 -18.46
CA CYS A 184 -4.71 -1.92 -17.30
C CYS A 184 -3.30 -1.56 -17.75
N TYR A 185 -2.83 -0.37 -17.38
CA TYR A 185 -1.52 0.14 -17.78
C TYR A 185 -0.61 0.26 -16.56
N TRP A 186 0.56 -0.36 -16.61
CA TRP A 186 1.60 -0.09 -15.62
C TRP A 186 2.26 1.25 -15.92
N ARG A 187 2.04 2.22 -15.05
CA ARG A 187 2.59 3.57 -15.17
C ARG A 187 3.83 3.74 -14.30
N LEU A 188 4.87 4.23 -14.91
CA LEU A 188 6.11 4.56 -14.20
C LEU A 188 5.89 5.76 -13.28
N GLY A 189 6.49 5.73 -12.09
CA GLY A 189 6.47 6.84 -11.13
C GLY A 189 7.43 7.97 -11.52
N ARG A 190 7.76 8.84 -10.55
CA ARG A 190 8.68 9.97 -10.77
C ARG A 190 10.14 9.65 -10.44
N ALA A 191 10.41 8.54 -9.74
CA ALA A 191 11.76 8.13 -9.40
C ALA A 191 12.44 7.43 -10.57
N GLU A 192 13.74 7.21 -10.45
CA GLU A 192 14.49 6.33 -11.35
C GLU A 192 13.88 4.92 -11.34
N HIS A 193 13.80 4.29 -12.51
CA HIS A 193 13.07 3.04 -12.69
C HIS A 193 14.01 1.86 -12.80
N CYS A 194 13.66 0.78 -12.10
CA CYS A 194 14.34 -0.51 -12.25
C CYS A 194 13.96 -1.18 -13.58
N PRO A 195 14.80 -2.11 -14.09
CA PRO A 195 14.54 -2.83 -15.35
C PRO A 195 13.18 -3.55 -15.36
N ASP A 196 12.74 -4.13 -14.22
CA ASP A 196 11.44 -4.80 -14.14
C ASP A 196 10.28 -3.85 -14.39
N CYS A 197 10.32 -2.65 -13.79
CA CYS A 197 9.27 -1.65 -13.98
C CYS A 197 9.26 -1.11 -15.41
N LEU A 198 10.42 -0.93 -16.04
CA LEU A 198 10.51 -0.56 -17.46
C LEU A 198 9.91 -1.67 -18.34
N GLY A 199 10.28 -2.93 -18.12
CA GLY A 199 9.73 -4.07 -18.84
C GLY A 199 8.20 -4.17 -18.68
N ARG A 200 7.68 -3.99 -17.46
CA ARG A 200 6.22 -4.00 -17.20
C ARG A 200 5.51 -2.86 -17.91
N SER A 201 6.08 -1.65 -17.93
CA SER A 201 5.47 -0.49 -18.60
C SER A 201 5.37 -0.68 -20.12
N LEU A 202 6.25 -1.47 -20.71
CA LEU A 202 6.20 -1.82 -22.15
C LEU A 202 5.25 -2.99 -22.41
N ASN A 203 5.35 -4.05 -21.60
CA ASN A 203 4.62 -5.31 -21.83
C ASN A 203 3.15 -5.23 -21.37
N TRP A 204 2.83 -4.34 -20.41
CA TRP A 204 1.48 -4.13 -19.88
C TRP A 204 0.95 -2.75 -20.27
N ALA A 205 0.87 -2.48 -21.58
CA ALA A 205 0.45 -1.21 -22.12
C ALA A 205 -0.57 -1.34 -23.27
N PRO A 206 -1.74 -1.99 -23.06
CA PRO A 206 -2.35 -2.44 -21.80
C PRO A 206 -2.15 -3.94 -21.50
N TYR A 207 -2.19 -4.29 -20.21
CA TYR A 207 -2.57 -5.62 -19.75
C TYR A 207 -4.09 -5.74 -19.81
N GLN A 208 -4.59 -6.65 -20.65
CA GLN A 208 -6.02 -6.75 -20.96
C GLN A 208 -6.72 -7.79 -20.10
N ILE A 209 -7.75 -7.39 -19.39
CA ILE A 209 -8.68 -8.29 -18.71
C ILE A 209 -9.97 -8.29 -19.54
N ARG A 210 -10.34 -9.43 -20.12
CA ARG A 210 -11.59 -9.57 -20.88
C ARG A 210 -12.61 -10.33 -20.06
N VAL A 211 -13.80 -9.75 -19.92
CA VAL A 211 -14.95 -10.40 -19.30
C VAL A 211 -15.67 -11.08 -20.46
N GLY A 212 -15.68 -12.43 -20.45
CA GLY A 212 -16.27 -13.20 -21.54
C GLY A 212 -17.72 -12.76 -21.79
N GLY A 213 -18.02 -12.44 -23.03
CA GLY A 213 -19.39 -12.44 -23.49
C GLY A 213 -19.88 -13.88 -23.44
N GLY A 214 -20.84 -14.15 -22.52
CA GLY A 214 -21.58 -15.38 -22.50
C GLY A 214 -22.51 -15.45 -23.73
#